data_09dc8ada626bddae2eae8f6b3307a5b5
#
_entry.id   09dc8ada626bddae2eae8f6b3307a5b5
#
_cell.length_a   1.000
_cell.length_b   1.000
_cell.length_c   1.000
_cell.angle_alpha   90.00
_cell.angle_beta   90.00
_cell.angle_gamma   90.00
#
_symmetry.space_group_name_H-M   'P 1'
#
loop_
_entity.id
_entity.type
_entity.pdbx_description
1 polymer ?
#
loop_
_entity_poly.entity_id
_entity_poly.type
_entity_poly.pdbx_seq_one_letter_code
_entity_poly.pdbx_strand_id
1 'polypeptide(L)'
;IVTEEKDSLKYAFLCIDIANYMYEPGTLSYTYPEHLYDDNVFNDLKYLLSKDVLLNYVHEAYRQKSEIKVNEIYWHWQHMNYSKEHVLSNYVVPEKTYVQSRQYSMENLVENLETYIVPYIEATPDTKWVVFFPPYSMLYWNDSLAVREVDIKLEGIQFITEYLAGFGNVEVYYFQDNEEWICDLNN
;
A
#
# COMPACT_ATOMS: atom_id res chain seq x y z
N ILE A 1 -2.44 8.12 -15.76
CA ILE A 1 -3.91 7.89 -15.70
C ILE A 1 -4.60 9.06 -15.02
N VAL A 2 -4.27 9.41 -13.76
CA VAL A 2 -4.92 10.53 -13.05
C VAL A 2 -4.80 11.85 -13.80
N THR A 3 -3.64 12.13 -14.41
CA THR A 3 -3.39 13.36 -15.16
C THR A 3 -3.98 13.37 -16.57
N GLU A 4 -4.20 12.21 -17.17
CA GLU A 4 -4.79 12.09 -18.51
C GLU A 4 -6.31 12.13 -18.48
N GLU A 5 -6.92 11.56 -17.44
CA GLU A 5 -8.37 11.45 -17.25
C GLU A 5 -8.92 12.45 -16.20
N LYS A 6 -8.14 13.49 -15.86
CA LYS A 6 -8.45 14.43 -14.77
C LYS A 6 -9.84 15.06 -14.86
N ASP A 7 -10.32 15.32 -16.07
CA ASP A 7 -11.62 15.97 -16.30
C ASP A 7 -12.81 15.03 -16.10
N SER A 8 -12.57 13.70 -16.06
CA SER A 8 -13.61 12.68 -15.87
C SER A 8 -13.60 12.05 -14.47
N LEU A 9 -12.52 12.20 -13.71
CA LEU A 9 -12.36 11.58 -12.42
C LEU A 9 -13.10 12.36 -11.32
N LYS A 10 -14.16 11.79 -10.79
CA LYS A 10 -14.98 12.41 -9.72
C LYS A 10 -14.45 12.09 -8.32
N TYR A 11 -13.94 10.90 -8.12
CA TYR A 11 -13.45 10.41 -6.84
C TYR A 11 -12.12 9.71 -7.02
N ALA A 12 -11.19 9.96 -6.12
CA ALA A 12 -9.96 9.21 -5.96
C ALA A 12 -9.89 8.66 -4.54
N PHE A 13 -9.61 7.36 -4.39
CA PHE A 13 -9.46 6.71 -3.10
C PHE A 13 -7.98 6.40 -2.87
N LEU A 14 -7.42 6.89 -1.77
CA LEU A 14 -6.04 6.69 -1.40
C LEU A 14 -5.94 6.04 -0.02
N CYS A 15 -5.48 4.79 0.00
CA CYS A 15 -5.12 4.10 1.23
C CYS A 15 -3.68 4.44 1.59
N ILE A 16 -3.46 4.99 2.78
CA ILE A 16 -2.13 5.34 3.28
C ILE A 16 -1.66 4.30 4.30
N ASP A 17 -0.65 3.51 3.91
CA ASP A 17 0.18 2.78 4.85
C ASP A 17 1.31 3.69 5.32
N ILE A 18 1.18 4.19 6.55
CA ILE A 18 2.09 5.19 7.12
C ILE A 18 3.56 4.77 7.05
N ALA A 19 3.86 3.49 7.24
CA ALA A 19 5.22 2.98 7.23
C ALA A 19 5.92 3.22 5.89
N ASN A 20 5.19 3.03 4.78
CA ASN A 20 5.75 3.16 3.44
C ASN A 20 6.13 4.60 3.10
N TYR A 21 5.45 5.58 3.66
CA TYR A 21 5.73 6.99 3.42
C TYR A 21 6.89 7.55 4.26
N MET A 22 7.34 6.82 5.28
CA MET A 22 8.43 7.24 6.17
C MET A 22 9.82 6.76 5.74
N TYR A 23 9.90 5.96 4.68
CA TYR A 23 11.17 5.56 4.08
C TYR A 23 11.70 6.62 3.12
N GLU A 24 13.00 6.55 2.83
CA GLU A 24 13.65 7.40 1.85
C GLU A 24 12.92 7.36 0.51
N PRO A 25 12.57 8.53 -0.07
CA PRO A 25 11.85 8.62 -1.34
C PRO A 25 12.54 7.85 -2.47
N GLY A 26 11.75 7.17 -3.28
CA GLY A 26 12.27 6.37 -4.39
C GLY A 26 12.90 5.03 -3.99
N THR A 27 12.92 4.67 -2.70
CA THR A 27 13.39 3.36 -2.25
C THR A 27 12.33 2.30 -2.58
N LEU A 28 12.62 1.47 -3.59
CA LEU A 28 11.77 0.35 -3.98
C LEU A 28 12.40 -0.97 -3.51
N SER A 29 11.57 -1.89 -3.04
CA SER A 29 12.00 -3.24 -2.65
C SER A 29 12.49 -4.08 -3.83
N TYR A 30 12.17 -3.65 -5.06
CA TYR A 30 12.55 -4.30 -6.32
C TYR A 30 12.76 -3.26 -7.41
N THR A 31 13.53 -3.63 -8.43
CA THR A 31 13.76 -2.75 -9.58
C THR A 31 12.48 -2.59 -10.38
N TYR A 32 12.02 -1.36 -10.51
CA TYR A 32 10.86 -1.03 -11.33
C TYR A 32 11.17 -1.25 -12.81
N PRO A 33 10.34 -2.01 -13.53
CA PRO A 33 10.56 -2.28 -14.94
C PRO A 33 10.11 -1.10 -15.81
N GLU A 34 10.86 -0.02 -15.81
CA GLU A 34 10.56 1.24 -16.54
C GLU A 34 10.17 1.01 -18.00
N HIS A 35 10.80 0.03 -18.63
CA HIS A 35 10.55 -0.30 -20.03
C HIS A 35 9.13 -0.84 -20.33
N LEU A 36 8.35 -1.23 -19.33
CA LEU A 36 6.95 -1.65 -19.50
C LEU A 36 5.97 -0.47 -19.47
N TYR A 37 6.47 0.74 -19.19
CA TYR A 37 5.66 1.94 -18.99
C TYR A 37 6.09 3.09 -19.91
N ASP A 38 6.95 2.80 -20.88
CA ASP A 38 7.32 3.73 -21.97
C ASP A 38 6.49 3.45 -23.23
N ASP A 39 6.57 4.31 -24.24
CA ASP A 39 5.83 4.17 -25.50
C ASP A 39 6.46 3.18 -26.48
N ASN A 40 7.55 2.49 -26.09
CA ASN A 40 8.31 1.61 -26.97
C ASN A 40 7.92 0.14 -26.78
N VAL A 41 6.89 -0.29 -27.49
CA VAL A 41 6.41 -1.69 -27.44
C VAL A 41 7.44 -2.76 -27.83
N PHE A 42 8.57 -2.40 -28.44
CA PHE A 42 9.61 -3.36 -28.82
C PHE A 42 10.49 -3.80 -27.66
N ASN A 43 10.64 -3.00 -26.61
CA ASN A 43 11.40 -3.38 -25.41
C ASN A 43 10.57 -4.28 -24.47
N ASP A 44 9.23 -4.28 -24.60
CA ASP A 44 8.32 -5.19 -23.92
C ASP A 44 8.53 -6.65 -24.32
N LEU A 45 9.01 -6.89 -25.54
CA LEU A 45 9.32 -8.25 -26.02
C LEU A 45 10.31 -8.96 -25.09
N LYS A 46 11.23 -8.22 -24.46
CA LYS A 46 12.18 -8.77 -23.51
C LYS A 46 11.49 -9.34 -22.26
N TYR A 47 10.43 -8.68 -21.80
CA TYR A 47 9.60 -9.17 -20.70
C TYR A 47 8.72 -10.34 -21.14
N LEU A 48 8.01 -10.20 -22.25
CA LEU A 48 7.11 -11.24 -22.78
C LEU A 48 7.84 -12.56 -23.09
N LEU A 49 9.11 -12.47 -23.50
CA LEU A 49 9.96 -13.63 -23.78
C LEU A 49 10.82 -14.04 -22.58
N SER A 50 10.61 -13.43 -21.41
CA SER A 50 11.32 -13.83 -20.20
C SER A 50 10.93 -15.26 -19.79
N LYS A 51 11.89 -15.96 -19.17
CA LYS A 51 11.68 -17.33 -18.67
C LYS A 51 10.45 -17.40 -17.75
N ASP A 52 10.26 -16.38 -16.90
CA ASP A 52 9.18 -16.34 -15.91
C ASP A 52 7.81 -16.22 -16.59
N VAL A 53 7.68 -15.36 -17.61
CA VAL A 53 6.43 -15.24 -18.37
C VAL A 53 6.15 -16.51 -19.16
N LEU A 54 7.16 -17.06 -19.87
CA LEU A 54 6.97 -18.25 -20.68
C LEU A 54 6.64 -19.50 -19.87
N LEU A 55 7.29 -19.70 -18.72
CA LEU A 55 7.07 -20.90 -17.91
C LEU A 55 5.88 -20.76 -16.96
N ASN A 56 5.71 -19.61 -16.32
CA ASN A 56 4.69 -19.46 -15.29
C ASN A 56 3.32 -19.07 -15.87
N TYR A 57 3.29 -18.35 -16.98
CA TYR A 57 2.02 -17.88 -17.56
C TYR A 57 1.64 -18.60 -18.84
N VAL A 58 2.52 -18.63 -19.85
CA VAL A 58 2.18 -19.22 -21.16
C VAL A 58 2.07 -20.74 -21.07
N HIS A 59 3.03 -21.40 -20.43
CA HIS A 59 3.01 -22.84 -20.26
C HIS A 59 1.83 -23.28 -19.40
N GLU A 60 1.55 -22.58 -18.30
CA GLU A 60 0.44 -22.90 -17.40
C GLU A 60 -0.91 -22.63 -18.06
N ALA A 61 -1.09 -21.53 -18.79
CA ALA A 61 -2.29 -21.24 -19.57
C ALA A 61 -2.55 -22.31 -20.65
N TYR A 62 -1.48 -22.81 -21.32
CA TYR A 62 -1.59 -23.89 -22.29
C TYR A 62 -1.97 -25.23 -21.63
N ARG A 63 -1.43 -25.52 -20.46
CA ARG A 63 -1.67 -26.74 -19.70
C ARG A 63 -3.07 -26.81 -19.12
N GLN A 64 -3.57 -25.71 -18.58
CA GLN A 64 -4.86 -25.68 -17.87
C GLN A 64 -6.07 -25.60 -18.81
N LYS A 65 -5.91 -25.14 -20.06
CA LYS A 65 -7.00 -24.95 -21.05
C LYS A 65 -8.25 -24.25 -20.50
N SER A 66 -8.09 -23.53 -19.41
CA SER A 66 -9.17 -22.83 -18.72
C SER A 66 -9.12 -21.34 -19.01
N GLU A 67 -10.30 -20.72 -19.11
CA GLU A 67 -10.39 -19.27 -19.11
C GLU A 67 -9.83 -18.75 -17.80
N ILE A 68 -8.73 -17.97 -17.86
CA ILE A 68 -8.20 -17.27 -16.70
C ILE A 68 -9.26 -16.25 -16.28
N LYS A 69 -9.97 -16.56 -15.23
CA LYS A 69 -10.92 -15.61 -14.65
C LYS A 69 -10.14 -14.51 -13.92
N VAL A 70 -10.57 -13.26 -14.08
CA VAL A 70 -9.94 -12.11 -13.41
C VAL A 70 -9.81 -12.35 -11.89
N ASN A 71 -10.75 -13.09 -11.31
CA ASN A 71 -10.72 -13.48 -9.90
C ASN A 71 -9.54 -14.40 -9.54
N GLU A 72 -8.93 -15.08 -10.50
CA GLU A 72 -7.78 -15.99 -10.27
C GLU A 72 -6.47 -15.23 -10.15
N ILE A 73 -6.41 -13.95 -10.57
CA ILE A 73 -5.26 -13.07 -10.35
C ILE A 73 -5.00 -12.89 -8.83
N TYR A 74 -6.08 -12.90 -8.03
CA TYR A 74 -6.04 -12.82 -6.56
C TYR A 74 -6.22 -14.18 -5.88
N TRP A 75 -6.03 -15.27 -6.63
CA TRP A 75 -6.32 -16.63 -6.18
C TRP A 75 -5.60 -17.03 -4.88
N HIS A 76 -4.34 -16.66 -4.72
CA HIS A 76 -3.57 -16.96 -3.51
C HIS A 76 -4.15 -16.30 -2.24
N TRP A 77 -4.84 -15.18 -2.36
CA TRP A 77 -5.50 -14.51 -1.25
C TRP A 77 -6.74 -15.27 -0.76
N GLN A 78 -7.44 -15.94 -1.66
CA GLN A 78 -8.64 -16.71 -1.34
C GLN A 78 -8.33 -17.99 -0.55
N HIS A 79 -7.09 -18.47 -0.58
CA HIS A 79 -6.64 -19.66 0.13
C HIS A 79 -5.92 -19.34 1.44
N MET A 80 -5.71 -18.09 1.77
CA MET A 80 -5.18 -17.70 3.06
C MET A 80 -6.22 -17.94 4.15
N ASN A 81 -5.80 -18.57 5.24
CA ASN A 81 -6.63 -18.76 6.41
C ASN A 81 -6.42 -17.58 7.36
N TYR A 82 -7.43 -16.73 7.44
CA TYR A 82 -7.44 -15.54 8.30
C TYR A 82 -8.19 -15.78 9.62
N SER A 83 -8.52 -17.07 9.96
CA SER A 83 -9.18 -17.33 11.24
C SER A 83 -8.30 -16.93 12.42
N LYS A 84 -8.93 -16.48 13.49
CA LYS A 84 -8.26 -16.11 14.74
C LYS A 84 -7.32 -17.20 15.25
N GLU A 85 -7.77 -18.47 15.19
CA GLU A 85 -6.98 -19.61 15.62
C GLU A 85 -5.70 -19.73 14.80
N HIS A 86 -5.79 -19.55 13.48
CA HIS A 86 -4.64 -19.63 12.59
C HIS A 86 -3.68 -18.46 12.83
N VAL A 87 -4.21 -17.25 12.94
CA VAL A 87 -3.41 -16.05 13.23
C VAL A 87 -2.65 -16.22 14.54
N LEU A 88 -3.33 -16.57 15.63
CA LEU A 88 -2.72 -16.71 16.94
C LEU A 88 -1.74 -17.89 17.03
N SER A 89 -1.96 -18.98 16.30
CA SER A 89 -1.02 -20.12 16.28
C SER A 89 0.30 -19.80 15.59
N ASN A 90 0.30 -18.82 14.69
CA ASN A 90 1.50 -18.40 13.96
C ASN A 90 2.11 -17.09 14.49
N TYR A 91 1.39 -16.39 15.37
CA TYR A 91 1.88 -15.13 15.92
C TYR A 91 3.01 -15.38 16.92
N VAL A 92 4.17 -14.79 16.62
CA VAL A 92 5.32 -14.80 17.52
C VAL A 92 5.39 -13.44 18.20
N VAL A 93 5.26 -13.42 19.53
CA VAL A 93 5.37 -12.18 20.29
C VAL A 93 6.79 -11.61 20.09
N PRO A 94 6.92 -10.39 19.57
CA PRO A 94 8.23 -9.82 19.26
C PRO A 94 9.03 -9.51 20.55
N GLU A 95 10.33 -9.62 20.47
CA GLU A 95 11.20 -9.15 21.52
C GLU A 95 11.20 -7.63 21.61
N LYS A 96 11.10 -7.09 22.83
CA LYS A 96 11.15 -5.66 23.06
C LYS A 96 12.55 -5.11 22.81
N THR A 97 12.64 -4.09 21.98
CA THR A 97 13.89 -3.35 21.74
C THR A 97 13.87 -1.99 22.45
N TYR A 98 15.05 -1.43 22.69
CA TYR A 98 15.17 -0.09 23.27
C TYR A 98 15.45 0.99 22.23
N VAL A 99 15.64 0.58 20.99
CA VAL A 99 15.94 1.45 19.84
C VAL A 99 14.93 1.13 18.76
N GLN A 100 14.46 2.16 18.08
CA GLN A 100 13.61 2.01 16.89
C GLN A 100 14.32 1.13 15.87
N SER A 101 13.63 0.10 15.37
CA SER A 101 14.25 -0.91 14.51
C SER A 101 14.44 -0.45 13.07
N ARG A 102 13.65 0.51 12.62
CA ARG A 102 13.65 1.04 11.26
C ARG A 102 13.95 2.53 11.26
N GLN A 103 14.60 2.99 10.20
CA GLN A 103 14.87 4.41 10.01
C GLN A 103 13.64 5.11 9.41
N TYR A 104 12.61 5.30 10.24
CA TYR A 104 11.50 6.15 9.87
C TYR A 104 11.86 7.62 10.09
N SER A 105 11.48 8.47 9.17
CA SER A 105 11.77 9.92 9.21
C SER A 105 10.54 10.71 8.84
N MET A 106 10.26 11.75 9.62
CA MET A 106 9.23 12.74 9.29
C MET A 106 9.62 13.58 8.07
N GLU A 107 10.92 13.80 7.84
CA GLU A 107 11.42 14.49 6.64
C GLU A 107 11.08 13.69 5.38
N ASN A 108 11.35 12.38 5.40
CA ASN A 108 10.97 11.49 4.29
C ASN A 108 9.45 11.46 4.07
N LEU A 109 8.67 11.49 5.15
CA LEU A 109 7.21 11.54 5.07
C LEU A 109 6.73 12.77 4.31
N VAL A 110 7.24 13.96 4.68
CA VAL A 110 6.91 15.21 4.02
C VAL A 110 7.32 15.17 2.55
N GLU A 111 8.56 14.75 2.25
CA GLU A 111 9.07 14.67 0.89
C GLU A 111 8.27 13.70 0.02
N ASN A 112 7.87 12.54 0.56
CA ASN A 112 7.04 11.58 -0.15
C ASN A 112 5.64 12.14 -0.45
N LEU A 113 5.01 12.84 0.49
CA LEU A 113 3.71 13.46 0.27
C LEU A 113 3.79 14.55 -0.79
N GLU A 114 4.77 15.44 -0.69
CA GLU A 114 4.95 16.57 -1.61
C GLU A 114 5.37 16.12 -3.01
N THR A 115 6.09 15.02 -3.12
CA THR A 115 6.54 14.49 -4.41
C THR A 115 5.48 13.64 -5.11
N TYR A 116 4.79 12.77 -4.34
CA TYR A 116 3.99 11.70 -4.96
C TYR A 116 2.48 11.85 -4.74
N ILE A 117 2.01 12.73 -3.86
CA ILE A 117 0.58 12.87 -3.55
C ILE A 117 0.06 14.27 -3.86
N VAL A 118 0.65 15.27 -3.25
CA VAL A 118 0.18 16.67 -3.34
C VAL A 118 0.05 17.16 -4.79
N PRO A 119 1.00 16.91 -5.71
CA PRO A 119 0.88 17.39 -7.09
C PRO A 119 -0.35 16.85 -7.82
N TYR A 120 -0.80 15.64 -7.48
CA TYR A 120 -2.02 15.05 -8.07
C TYR A 120 -3.28 15.66 -7.48
N ILE A 121 -3.31 15.93 -6.17
CA ILE A 121 -4.42 16.62 -5.51
C ILE A 121 -4.61 18.02 -6.11
N GLU A 122 -3.53 18.78 -6.25
CA GLU A 122 -3.54 20.13 -6.81
C GLU A 122 -3.90 20.14 -8.30
N ALA A 123 -3.43 19.17 -9.07
CA ALA A 123 -3.73 19.06 -10.50
C ALA A 123 -5.18 18.66 -10.79
N THR A 124 -5.92 18.18 -9.78
CA THR A 124 -7.30 17.69 -9.94
C THR A 124 -8.26 18.33 -8.93
N PRO A 125 -8.47 19.65 -8.95
CA PRO A 125 -9.26 20.36 -7.93
C PRO A 125 -10.74 19.95 -7.91
N ASP A 126 -11.27 19.47 -9.03
CA ASP A 126 -12.65 18.98 -9.15
C ASP A 126 -12.84 17.51 -8.75
N THR A 127 -11.75 16.78 -8.48
CA THR A 127 -11.78 15.42 -7.99
C THR A 127 -11.84 15.41 -6.47
N LYS A 128 -12.79 14.70 -5.91
CA LYS A 128 -12.89 14.48 -4.47
C LYS A 128 -11.93 13.35 -4.06
N TRP A 129 -10.92 13.68 -3.28
CA TRP A 129 -9.97 12.73 -2.72
C TRP A 129 -10.46 12.20 -1.38
N VAL A 130 -10.58 10.89 -1.29
CA VAL A 130 -10.92 10.16 -0.05
C VAL A 130 -9.66 9.44 0.40
N VAL A 131 -8.98 10.03 1.36
CA VAL A 131 -7.75 9.49 1.95
C VAL A 131 -8.11 8.75 3.22
N PHE A 132 -7.56 7.56 3.42
CA PHE A 132 -7.85 6.80 4.63
C PHE A 132 -6.66 5.97 5.12
N PHE A 133 -6.61 5.82 6.45
CA PHE A 133 -5.69 4.91 7.13
C PHE A 133 -6.43 3.61 7.42
N PRO A 134 -5.94 2.46 6.93
CA PRO A 134 -6.62 1.18 7.11
C PRO A 134 -6.59 0.73 8.58
N PRO A 135 -7.58 -0.06 9.04
CA PRO A 135 -7.64 -0.57 10.39
C PRO A 135 -6.61 -1.71 10.57
N TYR A 136 -5.40 -1.38 10.97
CA TYR A 136 -4.42 -2.42 11.31
C TYR A 136 -4.84 -3.16 12.58
N SER A 137 -4.57 -4.48 12.59
CA SER A 137 -4.88 -5.31 13.74
C SER A 137 -4.12 -4.88 15.00
N MET A 138 -4.66 -5.22 16.16
CA MET A 138 -3.96 -5.02 17.43
C MET A 138 -2.59 -5.69 17.49
N LEU A 139 -2.38 -6.77 16.73
CA LEU A 139 -1.09 -7.46 16.66
C LEU A 139 -0.02 -6.61 15.96
N TYR A 140 -0.40 -5.92 14.86
CA TYR A 140 0.48 -4.97 14.20
C TYR A 140 0.96 -3.85 15.14
N TRP A 141 0.03 -3.31 15.95
CA TRP A 141 0.37 -2.28 16.93
C TRP A 141 1.23 -2.82 18.07
N ASN A 142 1.01 -4.07 18.50
CA ASN A 142 1.87 -4.73 19.48
C ASN A 142 3.30 -4.92 18.95
N ASP A 143 3.45 -5.31 17.68
CA ASP A 143 4.76 -5.41 17.02
C ASP A 143 5.43 -4.03 16.94
N SER A 144 4.71 -3.01 16.52
CA SER A 144 5.20 -1.63 16.47
C SER A 144 5.64 -1.10 17.83
N LEU A 145 4.89 -1.45 18.90
CA LEU A 145 5.23 -1.08 20.27
C LEU A 145 6.53 -1.76 20.74
N ALA A 146 6.69 -3.04 20.42
CA ALA A 146 7.87 -3.80 20.80
C ALA A 146 9.15 -3.24 20.19
N VAL A 147 9.08 -2.69 18.97
CA VAL A 147 10.21 -2.10 18.24
C VAL A 147 10.26 -0.57 18.29
N ARG A 148 9.45 0.04 19.17
CA ARG A 148 9.41 1.50 19.44
C ARG A 148 9.07 2.36 18.22
N GLU A 149 8.15 1.91 17.40
CA GLU A 149 7.71 2.63 16.19
C GLU A 149 6.35 3.31 16.34
N VAL A 150 5.62 3.08 17.43
CA VAL A 150 4.26 3.60 17.60
C VAL A 150 4.24 5.12 17.59
N ASP A 151 5.10 5.75 18.38
CA ASP A 151 5.08 7.21 18.56
C ASP A 151 5.31 7.93 17.23
N ILE A 152 6.32 7.52 16.46
CA ILE A 152 6.62 8.15 15.16
C ILE A 152 5.54 7.87 14.11
N LYS A 153 4.90 6.69 14.16
CA LYS A 153 3.77 6.38 13.27
C LYS A 153 2.55 7.22 13.57
N LEU A 154 2.23 7.41 14.86
CA LEU A 154 1.11 8.27 15.27
C LEU A 154 1.38 9.74 14.94
N GLU A 155 2.60 10.23 15.15
CA GLU A 155 3.01 11.58 14.75
C GLU A 155 2.84 11.77 13.23
N GLY A 156 3.26 10.79 12.42
CA GLY A 156 3.09 10.82 10.98
C GLY A 156 1.63 10.81 10.55
N ILE A 157 0.79 9.98 11.16
CA ILE A 157 -0.65 9.93 10.89
C ILE A 157 -1.30 11.28 11.22
N GLN A 158 -0.97 11.86 12.36
CA GLN A 158 -1.48 13.18 12.76
C GLN A 158 -1.04 14.24 11.73
N PHE A 159 0.23 14.27 11.37
CA PHE A 159 0.77 15.22 10.40
C PHE A 159 0.04 15.10 9.04
N ILE A 160 -0.08 13.88 8.48
CA ILE A 160 -0.78 13.66 7.21
C ILE A 160 -2.23 14.14 7.30
N THR A 161 -2.91 13.82 8.39
CA THR A 161 -4.31 14.20 8.59
C THR A 161 -4.47 15.73 8.58
N GLU A 162 -3.65 16.44 9.35
CA GLU A 162 -3.69 17.90 9.43
C GLU A 162 -3.30 18.55 8.11
N TYR A 163 -2.25 18.04 7.46
CA TYR A 163 -1.72 18.57 6.21
C TYR A 163 -2.70 18.40 5.04
N LEU A 164 -3.21 17.18 4.84
CA LEU A 164 -4.12 16.88 3.73
C LEU A 164 -5.53 17.44 3.95
N ALA A 165 -6.01 17.56 5.19
CA ALA A 165 -7.28 18.23 5.49
C ALA A 165 -7.27 19.74 5.14
N GLY A 166 -6.10 20.33 4.90
CA GLY A 166 -5.97 21.69 4.39
C GLY A 166 -6.41 21.88 2.94
N PHE A 167 -6.50 20.79 2.15
CA PHE A 167 -6.97 20.86 0.77
C PHE A 167 -8.50 20.76 0.71
N GLY A 168 -9.14 21.68 0.01
CA GLY A 168 -10.61 21.78 -0.03
C GLY A 168 -11.33 20.60 -0.73
N ASN A 169 -10.58 19.81 -1.50
CA ASN A 169 -11.08 18.63 -2.22
C ASN A 169 -10.65 17.30 -1.59
N VAL A 170 -10.11 17.30 -0.36
CA VAL A 170 -9.65 16.11 0.38
C VAL A 170 -10.50 15.86 1.61
N GLU A 171 -10.91 14.62 1.81
CA GLU A 171 -11.46 14.11 3.07
C GLU A 171 -10.52 13.04 3.62
N VAL A 172 -10.18 13.11 4.91
CA VAL A 172 -9.32 12.13 5.58
C VAL A 172 -10.12 11.32 6.58
N TYR A 173 -9.98 10.00 6.54
CA TYR A 173 -10.65 9.06 7.43
C TYR A 173 -9.63 8.23 8.21
N TYR A 174 -9.88 8.08 9.50
CA TYR A 174 -9.04 7.30 10.39
C TYR A 174 -9.85 6.12 10.96
N PHE A 175 -9.44 4.89 10.65
CA PHE A 175 -10.14 3.68 11.07
C PHE A 175 -9.38 2.86 12.12
N GLN A 176 -8.22 3.32 12.55
CA GLN A 176 -7.34 2.57 13.46
C GLN A 176 -7.72 2.74 14.94
N ASP A 177 -8.72 3.54 15.27
CA ASP A 177 -9.30 3.70 16.60
C ASP A 177 -10.60 2.90 16.81
N ASN A 178 -11.03 2.15 15.78
CA ASN A 178 -12.20 1.29 15.88
C ASN A 178 -11.82 -0.03 16.54
N GLU A 179 -12.06 -0.15 17.85
CA GLU A 179 -11.71 -1.33 18.64
C GLU A 179 -12.34 -2.62 18.10
N GLU A 180 -13.56 -2.56 17.58
CA GLU A 180 -14.25 -3.73 17.02
C GLU A 180 -13.48 -4.30 15.82
N TRP A 181 -12.97 -3.42 14.96
CA TRP A 181 -12.23 -3.86 13.77
C TRP A 181 -10.80 -4.27 14.07
N ILE A 182 -10.07 -3.49 14.87
CA ILE A 182 -8.66 -3.76 15.15
C ILE A 182 -8.46 -4.98 16.06
N CYS A 183 -9.47 -5.34 16.87
CA CYS A 183 -9.44 -6.51 17.74
C CYS A 183 -10.03 -7.77 17.09
N ASP A 184 -10.71 -7.66 15.95
CA ASP A 184 -11.18 -8.83 15.22
C ASP A 184 -10.03 -9.46 14.42
N LEU A 185 -9.63 -10.65 14.84
CA LEU A 185 -8.56 -11.43 14.21
C LEU A 185 -9.10 -12.47 13.20
N ASN A 186 -10.39 -12.40 12.85
CA ASN A 186 -11.00 -13.30 11.86
C ASN A 186 -11.07 -12.71 10.45
N ASN A 187 -10.45 -11.55 10.23
CA ASN A 187 -10.44 -10.87 8.93
C ASN A 187 -9.18 -11.15 8.15
#